data_921c48ea19881b220c8e52aef62566e3
#
_entry.id   921c48ea19881b220c8e52aef62566e3
#
_cell.length_a   1.000
_cell.length_b   1.000
_cell.length_c   1.000
_cell.angle_alpha   90.00
_cell.angle_beta   90.00
_cell.angle_gamma   90.00
#
_symmetry.space_group_name_H-M   'P 1'
#
loop_
_entity.id
_entity.type
_entity.pdbx_description
1 polymer ?
#
loop_
_entity_poly.entity_id
_entity_poly.type
_entity_poly.pdbx_seq_one_letter_code
_entity_poly.pdbx_strand_id
1 'polypeptide(L)'
;MLRAEEACSARQVGDLVVGQACADLRYNLEVSYPVANGVIQDWDDMNHVWAHTFRDVLRCDPTECRILLTDPPLNPLRNRERMVETMFETFGFNSAFVQTQAVLTLYSQGLLTGLVLDSGDGVTHAIPVVEGCSLPHLVKRLNVAGRHTTTHLLDLLQRRGYAFNRTADFDTVRQIKEDLCYVAYDYGRELRLAQETTVPMRTSALPNGQTIKLGPERFMAPEAMFKPELVDVDGAGVAEMAFNCIQECDIDNRKALYESIVLSGGSTMFPGFPSRLHREISGLYRDRVLKGNEEGMKKFRLKIEDPPRRRHMVFQGGAVLADIMKDKDEWWVSKAEWEEQGPRALKKCAGLGLS
;
A
#
# COMPACT_ATOMS: atom_id res chain seq x y z
N MET A 1 3.50 15.40 8.13
CA MET A 1 3.95 16.78 8.20
C MET A 1 3.09 17.51 9.22
N LEU A 2 3.64 18.32 10.10
CA LEU A 2 2.96 18.90 11.25
C LEU A 2 3.29 20.38 11.35
N ARG A 3 2.27 21.25 11.48
CA ARG A 3 2.44 22.68 11.75
C ARG A 3 2.08 22.96 13.21
N ALA A 4 2.85 23.80 13.86
CA ALA A 4 2.57 24.20 15.24
C ALA A 4 1.33 25.10 15.31
N GLU A 5 0.33 24.71 16.07
CA GLU A 5 -0.71 25.63 16.50
C GLU A 5 -0.20 26.52 17.63
N GLU A 6 -0.58 27.80 17.62
CA GLU A 6 -0.27 28.76 18.66
C GLU A 6 -0.84 28.31 20.01
N ALA A 7 -0.08 27.53 20.75
CA ALA A 7 -0.35 27.27 22.16
C ALA A 7 0.74 27.92 23.00
N CYS A 8 0.42 29.11 23.46
CA CYS A 8 0.99 29.78 24.63
C CYS A 8 2.52 29.77 24.79
N SER A 9 3.12 30.92 24.55
CA SER A 9 4.46 31.39 24.84
C SER A 9 5.58 30.96 23.86
N ALA A 10 5.93 31.92 22.97
CA ALA A 10 7.27 32.13 22.45
C ALA A 10 7.95 30.98 21.69
N ARG A 11 7.23 30.27 20.81
CA ARG A 11 7.82 29.67 19.62
C ARG A 11 7.29 30.38 18.39
N GLN A 12 8.20 30.82 17.51
CA GLN A 12 7.84 31.48 16.26
C GLN A 12 6.92 30.57 15.47
N VAL A 13 5.83 31.11 14.94
CA VAL A 13 4.99 30.51 13.92
C VAL A 13 5.89 30.16 12.74
N GLY A 14 6.21 28.87 12.55
CA GLY A 14 7.06 28.48 11.45
C GLY A 14 7.84 27.17 11.58
N ASP A 15 7.84 26.48 12.73
CA ASP A 15 8.59 25.24 12.86
C ASP A 15 7.82 24.06 12.24
N LEU A 16 8.18 23.75 11.01
CA LEU A 16 7.71 22.56 10.30
C LEU A 16 8.47 21.34 10.81
N VAL A 17 7.73 20.33 11.27
CA VAL A 17 8.30 19.06 11.71
C VAL A 17 7.92 17.96 10.73
N VAL A 18 8.87 17.11 10.33
CA VAL A 18 8.67 16.04 9.34
C VAL A 18 9.10 14.68 9.91
N GLY A 19 8.41 13.63 9.54
CA GLY A 19 8.80 12.26 9.86
C GLY A 19 8.41 11.82 11.27
N GLN A 20 9.20 10.93 11.86
CA GLN A 20 8.89 10.29 13.14
C GLN A 20 8.83 11.27 14.33
N ALA A 21 9.58 12.36 14.28
CA ALA A 21 9.54 13.42 15.31
C ALA A 21 8.13 14.04 15.47
N CYS A 22 7.30 13.93 14.44
CA CYS A 22 5.91 14.35 14.50
C CYS A 22 5.07 13.53 15.49
N ALA A 23 5.38 12.26 15.68
CA ALA A 23 4.59 11.36 16.50
C ALA A 23 4.54 11.81 17.99
N ASP A 24 5.63 12.34 18.48
CA ASP A 24 5.75 12.79 19.88
C ASP A 24 5.04 14.13 20.14
N LEU A 25 4.90 14.94 19.09
CA LEU A 25 4.32 16.29 19.15
C LEU A 25 2.88 16.38 18.62
N ARG A 26 2.31 15.27 18.16
CA ARG A 26 1.01 15.22 17.45
C ARG A 26 -0.17 15.83 18.19
N TYR A 27 -0.12 15.89 19.53
CA TYR A 27 -1.21 16.50 20.32
C TYR A 27 -1.22 18.03 20.29
N ASN A 28 -0.08 18.63 19.87
CA ASN A 28 0.12 20.07 19.84
C ASN A 28 0.26 20.62 18.42
N LEU A 29 0.12 19.76 17.40
CA LEU A 29 0.45 20.10 16.01
C LEU A 29 -0.68 19.66 15.08
N GLU A 30 -0.91 20.42 14.03
CA GLU A 30 -1.77 20.01 12.92
C GLU A 30 -1.03 19.05 11.99
N VAL A 31 -1.63 17.88 11.70
CA VAL A 31 -1.04 16.85 10.85
C VAL A 31 -1.58 16.95 9.44
N SER A 32 -0.69 17.08 8.44
CA SER A 32 -1.05 16.93 7.03
C SER A 32 -0.39 15.71 6.40
N TYR A 33 -1.05 15.16 5.40
CA TYR A 33 -0.55 14.03 4.60
C TYR A 33 -0.48 14.48 3.14
N PRO A 34 0.72 14.71 2.57
CA PRO A 34 0.86 15.22 1.20
C PRO A 34 0.38 14.24 0.13
N VAL A 35 0.26 12.96 0.48
CA VAL A 35 -0.19 11.90 -0.43
C VAL A 35 -1.56 11.38 0.03
N ALA A 36 -2.54 11.42 -0.86
CA ALA A 36 -3.85 10.81 -0.63
C ALA A 36 -4.16 9.82 -1.76
N ASN A 37 -4.63 8.62 -1.39
CA ASN A 37 -4.98 7.55 -2.33
C ASN A 37 -3.86 7.20 -3.34
N GLY A 38 -2.59 7.27 -2.88
CA GLY A 38 -1.41 6.98 -3.68
C GLY A 38 -0.95 8.13 -4.61
N VAL A 39 -1.65 9.27 -4.62
CA VAL A 39 -1.35 10.41 -5.49
C VAL A 39 -0.94 11.60 -4.65
N ILE A 40 0.10 12.32 -5.07
CA ILE A 40 0.55 13.55 -4.41
C ILE A 40 -0.52 14.63 -4.62
N GLN A 41 -1.05 15.17 -3.53
CA GLN A 41 -2.05 16.24 -3.52
C GLN A 41 -1.41 17.58 -3.16
N ASP A 42 -0.55 17.61 -2.17
CA ASP A 42 0.19 18.79 -1.73
C ASP A 42 1.68 18.63 -2.09
N TRP A 43 2.11 19.43 -3.06
CA TRP A 43 3.48 19.39 -3.57
C TRP A 43 4.47 20.12 -2.67
N ASP A 44 4.04 21.17 -1.98
CA ASP A 44 4.89 21.94 -1.08
C ASP A 44 5.23 21.09 0.14
N ASP A 45 4.23 20.45 0.72
CA ASP A 45 4.40 19.50 1.81
C ASP A 45 5.24 18.29 1.38
N MET A 46 5.05 17.79 0.15
CA MET A 46 5.84 16.69 -0.37
C MET A 46 7.31 17.07 -0.56
N ASN A 47 7.60 18.29 -1.00
CA ASN A 47 8.96 18.79 -1.11
C ASN A 47 9.67 18.82 0.25
N HIS A 48 8.97 19.19 1.32
CA HIS A 48 9.52 19.13 2.66
C HIS A 48 9.82 17.70 3.12
N VAL A 49 8.95 16.74 2.79
CA VAL A 49 9.17 15.32 3.07
C VAL A 49 10.40 14.79 2.32
N TRP A 50 10.54 15.12 1.03
CA TRP A 50 11.71 14.72 0.23
C TRP A 50 12.99 15.39 0.73
N ALA A 51 12.96 16.70 1.03
CA ALA A 51 14.11 17.39 1.57
C ALA A 51 14.60 16.78 2.90
N HIS A 52 13.67 16.48 3.81
CA HIS A 52 13.98 15.77 5.04
C HIS A 52 14.58 14.37 4.76
N THR A 53 14.00 13.64 3.81
CA THR A 53 14.47 12.30 3.46
C THR A 53 15.91 12.34 2.94
N PHE A 54 16.22 13.24 2.00
CA PHE A 54 17.54 13.28 1.36
C PHE A 54 18.62 13.88 2.28
N ARG A 55 18.31 14.98 2.97
CA ARG A 55 19.28 15.71 3.79
C ARG A 55 19.47 15.13 5.17
N ASP A 56 18.36 14.83 5.87
CA ASP A 56 18.42 14.47 7.31
C ASP A 56 18.52 12.96 7.51
N VAL A 57 17.77 12.16 6.72
CA VAL A 57 17.72 10.70 6.88
C VAL A 57 18.82 10.03 6.09
N LEU A 58 18.88 10.25 4.76
CA LEU A 58 19.85 9.61 3.88
C LEU A 58 21.22 10.31 3.91
N ARG A 59 21.23 11.61 4.18
CA ARG A 59 22.44 12.43 4.23
C ARG A 59 23.27 12.34 2.95
N CYS A 60 22.59 12.29 1.80
CA CYS A 60 23.22 12.24 0.48
C CYS A 60 23.17 13.61 -0.20
N ASP A 61 24.15 13.87 -1.06
CA ASP A 61 24.10 15.00 -1.98
C ASP A 61 23.35 14.57 -3.24
N PRO A 62 22.14 15.11 -3.52
CA PRO A 62 21.36 14.72 -4.69
C PRO A 62 22.10 14.96 -6.01
N THR A 63 23.00 15.95 -6.07
CA THR A 63 23.74 16.32 -7.30
C THR A 63 24.73 15.22 -7.72
N GLU A 64 25.18 14.39 -6.81
CA GLU A 64 26.08 13.26 -7.08
C GLU A 64 25.33 11.94 -7.27
N CYS A 65 24.00 11.94 -7.07
CA CYS A 65 23.19 10.74 -7.02
C CYS A 65 22.27 10.60 -8.22
N ARG A 66 21.89 9.35 -8.49
CA ARG A 66 20.75 8.97 -9.35
C ARG A 66 19.57 8.59 -8.46
N ILE A 67 18.36 8.86 -8.91
CA ILE A 67 17.16 8.53 -8.17
C ILE A 67 16.26 7.57 -8.93
N LEU A 68 15.86 6.48 -8.25
CA LEU A 68 14.81 5.60 -8.70
C LEU A 68 13.54 5.89 -7.89
N LEU A 69 12.49 6.31 -8.58
CA LEU A 69 11.20 6.63 -7.99
C LEU A 69 10.20 5.51 -8.24
N THR A 70 9.28 5.32 -7.31
CA THR A 70 8.19 4.37 -7.47
C THR A 70 6.91 5.11 -7.84
N ASP A 71 6.13 4.50 -8.72
CA ASP A 71 4.89 5.07 -9.23
C ASP A 71 3.73 4.09 -8.97
N PRO A 72 2.63 4.53 -8.33
CA PRO A 72 1.45 3.69 -8.19
C PRO A 72 0.78 3.47 -9.55
N PRO A 73 0.06 2.37 -9.73
CA PRO A 73 -0.70 2.16 -10.95
C PRO A 73 -1.79 3.23 -11.11
N LEU A 74 -2.09 3.58 -12.35
CA LEU A 74 -3.11 4.58 -12.70
C LEU A 74 -2.80 6.00 -12.18
N ASN A 75 -1.53 6.31 -11.90
CA ASN A 75 -1.14 7.68 -11.56
C ASN A 75 -1.27 8.59 -12.78
N PRO A 76 -1.87 9.78 -12.65
CA PRO A 76 -1.93 10.75 -13.73
C PRO A 76 -0.55 11.09 -14.29
N LEU A 77 -0.40 11.12 -15.61
CA LEU A 77 0.88 11.39 -16.28
C LEU A 77 1.50 12.72 -15.80
N ARG A 78 0.69 13.75 -15.63
CA ARG A 78 1.15 15.06 -15.11
C ARG A 78 1.82 14.96 -13.73
N ASN A 79 1.34 14.07 -12.85
CA ASN A 79 1.97 13.89 -11.55
C ASN A 79 3.34 13.23 -11.67
N ARG A 80 3.46 12.25 -12.57
CA ARG A 80 4.75 11.61 -12.88
C ARG A 80 5.75 12.60 -13.48
N GLU A 81 5.29 13.41 -14.42
CA GLU A 81 6.10 14.49 -15.02
C GLU A 81 6.60 15.47 -13.95
N ARG A 82 5.69 15.99 -13.12
CA ARG A 82 6.02 16.94 -12.06
C ARG A 82 6.93 16.34 -10.99
N MET A 83 6.77 15.04 -10.70
CA MET A 83 7.66 14.33 -9.77
C MET A 83 9.09 14.31 -10.28
N VAL A 84 9.31 13.99 -11.55
CA VAL A 84 10.64 13.95 -12.17
C VAL A 84 11.20 15.37 -12.34
N GLU A 85 10.38 16.33 -12.77
CA GLU A 85 10.75 17.76 -12.83
C GLU A 85 11.26 18.26 -11.48
N THR A 86 10.54 17.94 -10.38
CA THR A 86 10.95 18.33 -9.03
C THR A 86 12.31 17.73 -8.66
N MET A 87 12.57 16.46 -9.03
CA MET A 87 13.87 15.84 -8.76
C MET A 87 15.03 16.54 -9.49
N PHE A 88 14.82 16.99 -10.73
CA PHE A 88 15.84 17.69 -11.50
C PHE A 88 15.98 19.16 -11.12
N GLU A 89 14.85 19.89 -11.01
CA GLU A 89 14.86 21.33 -10.81
C GLU A 89 15.07 21.73 -9.34
N THR A 90 14.40 21.05 -8.41
CA THR A 90 14.44 21.44 -7.00
C THR A 90 15.58 20.75 -6.26
N PHE A 91 15.82 19.47 -6.51
CA PHE A 91 16.83 18.70 -5.79
C PHE A 91 18.14 18.53 -6.56
N GLY A 92 18.16 18.69 -7.88
CA GLY A 92 19.37 18.66 -8.69
C GLY A 92 19.95 17.28 -8.96
N PHE A 93 19.16 16.21 -8.93
CA PHE A 93 19.64 14.86 -9.25
C PHE A 93 20.22 14.78 -10.67
N ASN A 94 21.24 13.94 -10.88
CA ASN A 94 21.88 13.74 -12.17
C ASN A 94 21.01 12.98 -13.16
N SER A 95 20.30 11.98 -12.68
CA SER A 95 19.47 11.10 -13.50
C SER A 95 18.31 10.57 -12.68
N ALA A 96 17.19 10.31 -13.32
CA ALA A 96 15.99 9.76 -12.70
C ALA A 96 15.49 8.54 -13.47
N PHE A 97 14.87 7.62 -12.76
CA PHE A 97 14.13 6.50 -13.33
C PHE A 97 12.83 6.32 -12.55
N VAL A 98 11.75 6.00 -13.24
CA VAL A 98 10.45 5.77 -12.62
C VAL A 98 9.96 4.37 -12.96
N GLN A 99 9.57 3.59 -11.95
CA GLN A 99 9.06 2.24 -12.16
C GLN A 99 7.79 1.97 -11.35
N THR A 100 6.90 1.14 -11.92
CA THR A 100 5.65 0.73 -11.28
C THR A 100 5.93 -0.13 -10.04
N GLN A 101 5.24 0.17 -8.94
CA GLN A 101 5.39 -0.54 -7.66
C GLN A 101 5.22 -2.06 -7.79
N ALA A 102 4.26 -2.52 -8.61
CA ALA A 102 4.01 -3.94 -8.81
C ALA A 102 5.20 -4.68 -9.45
N VAL A 103 5.83 -4.08 -10.45
CA VAL A 103 7.01 -4.67 -11.12
C VAL A 103 8.16 -4.79 -10.12
N LEU A 104 8.40 -3.75 -9.32
CA LEU A 104 9.42 -3.78 -8.27
C LEU A 104 9.13 -4.86 -7.23
N THR A 105 7.87 -5.03 -6.86
CA THR A 105 7.44 -6.10 -5.95
C THR A 105 7.84 -7.47 -6.46
N LEU A 106 7.59 -7.77 -7.75
CA LEU A 106 7.99 -9.05 -8.36
C LEU A 106 9.50 -9.22 -8.43
N TYR A 107 10.24 -8.17 -8.77
CA TYR A 107 11.70 -8.20 -8.81
C TYR A 107 12.31 -8.53 -7.45
N SER A 108 11.70 -8.07 -6.36
CA SER A 108 12.13 -8.43 -5.00
C SER A 108 12.03 -9.92 -4.70
N GLN A 109 11.19 -10.66 -5.43
CA GLN A 109 10.99 -12.11 -5.32
C GLN A 109 11.67 -12.89 -6.43
N GLY A 110 12.39 -12.24 -7.35
CA GLY A 110 12.99 -12.87 -8.51
C GLY A 110 11.97 -13.37 -9.53
N LEU A 111 10.77 -12.79 -9.55
CA LEU A 111 9.69 -13.15 -10.47
C LEU A 111 9.54 -12.09 -11.57
N LEU A 112 9.12 -12.52 -12.75
CA LEU A 112 8.76 -11.63 -13.87
C LEU A 112 7.27 -11.67 -14.19
N THR A 113 6.56 -12.71 -13.78
CA THR A 113 5.14 -12.88 -14.04
C THR A 113 4.40 -13.20 -12.75
N GLY A 114 3.28 -12.55 -12.50
CA GLY A 114 2.43 -12.76 -11.34
C GLY A 114 1.35 -11.71 -11.18
N LEU A 115 0.37 -11.98 -10.33
CA LEU A 115 -0.58 -10.99 -9.86
C LEU A 115 -0.05 -10.35 -8.59
N VAL A 116 0.19 -9.06 -8.61
CA VAL A 116 0.54 -8.31 -7.40
C VAL A 116 -0.72 -7.75 -6.76
N LEU A 117 -0.94 -8.10 -5.52
CA LEU A 117 -1.99 -7.53 -4.68
C LEU A 117 -1.32 -6.60 -3.67
N ASP A 118 -1.34 -5.31 -3.98
CA ASP A 118 -0.74 -4.27 -3.15
C ASP A 118 -1.81 -3.52 -2.37
N SER A 119 -1.69 -3.52 -1.05
CA SER A 119 -2.62 -2.83 -0.16
C SER A 119 -1.85 -1.97 0.84
N GLY A 120 -1.91 -0.68 0.60
CA GLY A 120 -1.26 0.34 1.42
C GLY A 120 -2.18 0.93 2.50
N ASP A 121 -2.02 2.23 2.73
CA ASP A 121 -2.85 2.99 3.66
C ASP A 121 -4.17 3.45 2.99
N GLY A 122 -4.11 4.00 1.78
CA GLY A 122 -5.26 4.62 1.12
C GLY A 122 -6.01 3.73 0.13
N VAL A 123 -5.32 2.84 -0.58
CA VAL A 123 -5.87 2.06 -1.70
C VAL A 123 -5.32 0.65 -1.74
N THR A 124 -6.09 -0.23 -2.37
CA THR A 124 -5.69 -1.60 -2.69
C THR A 124 -5.78 -1.78 -4.20
N HIS A 125 -4.73 -2.34 -4.80
CA HIS A 125 -4.66 -2.63 -6.22
C HIS A 125 -4.40 -4.12 -6.47
N ALA A 126 -5.02 -4.65 -7.53
CA ALA A 126 -4.66 -5.93 -8.13
C ALA A 126 -4.07 -5.65 -9.52
N ILE A 127 -2.79 -5.97 -9.70
CA ILE A 127 -2.01 -5.57 -10.87
C ILE A 127 -1.43 -6.83 -11.50
N PRO A 128 -1.89 -7.23 -12.68
CA PRO A 128 -1.30 -8.34 -13.42
C PRO A 128 -0.02 -7.85 -14.10
N VAL A 129 1.03 -8.62 -13.95
CA VAL A 129 2.34 -8.39 -14.58
C VAL A 129 2.73 -9.65 -15.34
N VAL A 130 3.11 -9.51 -16.60
CA VAL A 130 3.54 -10.60 -17.47
C VAL A 130 4.88 -10.24 -18.08
N GLU A 131 5.89 -11.09 -17.89
CA GLU A 131 7.25 -10.88 -18.38
C GLU A 131 7.86 -9.53 -18.02
N GLY A 132 7.58 -9.05 -16.79
CA GLY A 132 8.06 -7.76 -16.29
C GLY A 132 7.25 -6.55 -16.75
N CYS A 133 6.22 -6.73 -17.58
CA CYS A 133 5.36 -5.68 -18.06
C CYS A 133 4.02 -5.68 -17.30
N SER A 134 3.67 -4.58 -16.67
CA SER A 134 2.33 -4.42 -16.09
C SER A 134 1.30 -4.24 -17.21
N LEU A 135 0.06 -4.71 -16.98
CA LEU A 135 -1.06 -4.57 -17.91
C LEU A 135 -2.04 -3.50 -17.39
N PRO A 136 -1.84 -2.20 -17.69
CA PRO A 136 -2.55 -1.10 -17.03
C PRO A 136 -4.06 -1.15 -17.21
N HIS A 137 -4.54 -1.62 -18.36
CA HIS A 137 -5.96 -1.74 -18.71
C HIS A 137 -6.69 -2.82 -17.90
N LEU A 138 -5.95 -3.75 -17.27
CA LEU A 138 -6.49 -4.83 -16.43
C LEU A 138 -6.32 -4.55 -14.93
N VAL A 139 -5.67 -3.46 -14.57
CA VAL A 139 -5.51 -3.07 -13.16
C VAL A 139 -6.86 -2.84 -12.53
N LYS A 140 -7.09 -3.49 -11.40
CA LYS A 140 -8.26 -3.25 -10.56
C LYS A 140 -7.86 -2.47 -9.32
N ARG A 141 -8.73 -1.54 -8.94
CA ARG A 141 -8.54 -0.68 -7.77
C ARG A 141 -9.73 -0.80 -6.84
N LEU A 142 -9.43 -0.92 -5.55
CA LEU A 142 -10.39 -0.86 -4.46
C LEU A 142 -10.00 0.30 -3.54
N ASN A 143 -10.93 1.21 -3.28
CA ASN A 143 -10.72 2.35 -2.39
C ASN A 143 -10.95 1.98 -0.91
N VAL A 144 -10.52 0.78 -0.51
CA VAL A 144 -10.48 0.33 0.88
C VAL A 144 -9.09 -0.21 1.17
N ALA A 145 -8.46 0.31 2.22
CA ALA A 145 -7.14 -0.09 2.65
C ALA A 145 -6.92 0.22 4.15
N GLY A 146 -5.69 0.39 4.59
CA GLY A 146 -5.34 0.51 5.99
C GLY A 146 -6.04 1.64 6.75
N ARG A 147 -6.20 2.81 6.12
CA ARG A 147 -6.88 3.97 6.72
C ARG A 147 -8.36 3.68 6.95
N HIS A 148 -9.04 3.11 5.96
CA HIS A 148 -10.45 2.74 6.07
C HIS A 148 -10.68 1.68 7.16
N THR A 149 -9.77 0.69 7.25
CA THR A 149 -9.79 -0.30 8.34
C THR A 149 -9.59 0.35 9.71
N THR A 150 -8.71 1.38 9.81
CA THR A 150 -8.51 2.13 11.07
C THR A 150 -9.77 2.91 11.44
N THR A 151 -10.37 3.62 10.48
CA THR A 151 -11.63 4.36 10.69
C THR A 151 -12.75 3.41 11.14
N HIS A 152 -12.88 2.26 10.46
CA HIS A 152 -13.89 1.27 10.84
C HIS A 152 -13.65 0.69 12.25
N LEU A 153 -12.39 0.44 12.63
CA LEU A 153 -12.07 0.04 14.00
C LEU A 153 -12.43 1.13 15.01
N LEU A 154 -12.15 2.38 14.68
CA LEU A 154 -12.50 3.53 15.51
C LEU A 154 -14.00 3.59 15.74
N ASP A 155 -14.80 3.47 14.69
CA ASP A 155 -16.28 3.46 14.78
C ASP A 155 -16.79 2.29 15.64
N LEU A 156 -16.21 1.10 15.50
CA LEU A 156 -16.56 -0.06 16.31
C LEU A 156 -16.22 0.16 17.79
N LEU A 157 -15.09 0.78 18.11
CA LEU A 157 -14.70 1.09 19.47
C LEU A 157 -15.55 2.20 20.08
N GLN A 158 -15.94 3.21 19.31
CA GLN A 158 -16.87 4.26 19.75
C GLN A 158 -18.26 3.70 20.06
N ARG A 159 -18.79 2.81 19.22
CA ARG A 159 -20.07 2.09 19.48
C ARG A 159 -20.00 1.26 20.76
N ARG A 160 -18.83 0.80 21.16
CA ARG A 160 -18.60 0.09 22.42
C ARG A 160 -18.46 1.02 23.63
N GLY A 161 -18.39 2.34 23.42
CA GLY A 161 -18.34 3.34 24.48
C GLY A 161 -16.94 3.89 24.79
N TYR A 162 -15.92 3.58 23.97
CA TYR A 162 -14.60 4.18 24.10
C TYR A 162 -14.59 5.56 23.43
N ALA A 163 -14.11 6.58 24.17
CA ALA A 163 -14.08 7.96 23.69
C ALA A 163 -12.78 8.24 22.89
N PHE A 164 -12.77 7.91 21.61
CA PHE A 164 -11.71 8.28 20.67
C PHE A 164 -12.25 9.41 19.78
N ASN A 165 -12.08 10.66 20.18
CA ASN A 165 -12.70 11.81 19.51
C ASN A 165 -11.71 12.79 18.90
N ARG A 166 -10.41 12.62 19.13
CA ARG A 166 -9.36 13.52 18.66
C ARG A 166 -8.65 12.92 17.44
N THR A 167 -8.18 13.78 16.54
CA THR A 167 -7.34 13.38 15.41
C THR A 167 -6.09 12.59 15.86
N ALA A 168 -5.51 12.96 17.00
CA ALA A 168 -4.39 12.25 17.62
C ALA A 168 -4.72 10.81 18.05
N ASP A 169 -6.00 10.51 18.32
CA ASP A 169 -6.42 9.15 18.71
C ASP A 169 -6.41 8.19 17.53
N PHE A 170 -6.49 8.70 16.29
CA PHE A 170 -6.43 7.90 15.08
C PHE A 170 -5.14 7.07 14.99
N ASP A 171 -3.99 7.65 15.33
CA ASP A 171 -2.72 6.94 15.35
C ASP A 171 -2.67 5.87 16.45
N THR A 172 -3.30 6.14 17.60
CA THR A 172 -3.42 5.15 18.66
C THR A 172 -4.25 3.96 18.21
N VAL A 173 -5.40 4.22 17.55
CA VAL A 173 -6.26 3.17 16.99
C VAL A 173 -5.54 2.42 15.86
N ARG A 174 -4.70 3.12 15.06
CA ARG A 174 -3.86 2.49 14.04
C ARG A 174 -2.86 1.51 14.65
N GLN A 175 -2.20 1.86 15.74
CA GLN A 175 -1.30 0.94 16.46
C GLN A 175 -2.07 -0.26 17.01
N ILE A 176 -3.20 -0.04 17.65
CA ILE A 176 -4.08 -1.13 18.13
C ILE A 176 -4.47 -2.07 16.98
N LYS A 177 -4.82 -1.52 15.82
CA LYS A 177 -5.12 -2.30 14.62
C LYS A 177 -3.93 -3.16 14.19
N GLU A 178 -2.74 -2.58 14.13
CA GLU A 178 -1.52 -3.30 13.69
C GLU A 178 -1.13 -4.41 14.66
N ASP A 179 -1.31 -4.20 15.97
CA ASP A 179 -0.90 -5.13 17.01
C ASP A 179 -1.92 -6.26 17.27
N LEU A 180 -3.21 -5.95 17.18
CA LEU A 180 -4.25 -6.85 17.70
C LEU A 180 -5.24 -7.37 16.65
N CYS A 181 -5.38 -6.69 15.50
CA CYS A 181 -6.36 -7.13 14.50
C CYS A 181 -5.83 -8.30 13.66
N TYR A 182 -6.75 -9.11 13.17
CA TYR A 182 -6.48 -10.24 12.30
C TYR A 182 -7.67 -10.49 11.37
N VAL A 183 -7.43 -11.19 10.27
CA VAL A 183 -8.47 -11.59 9.32
C VAL A 183 -8.99 -12.98 9.71
N ALA A 184 -10.29 -13.07 9.94
CA ALA A 184 -10.92 -14.35 10.25
C ALA A 184 -10.92 -15.26 9.02
N TYR A 185 -10.49 -16.52 9.17
CA TYR A 185 -10.57 -17.52 8.10
C TYR A 185 -12.02 -17.78 7.67
N ASP A 186 -12.95 -17.86 8.63
CA ASP A 186 -14.39 -17.95 8.44
C ASP A 186 -15.07 -16.94 9.35
N TYR A 187 -15.50 -15.84 8.77
CA TYR A 187 -16.10 -14.73 9.53
C TYR A 187 -17.34 -15.15 10.33
N GLY A 188 -18.22 -15.94 9.71
CA GLY A 188 -19.46 -16.36 10.39
C GLY A 188 -19.21 -17.28 11.57
N ARG A 189 -18.21 -18.17 11.47
CA ARG A 189 -17.81 -19.06 12.56
C ARG A 189 -17.12 -18.27 13.68
N GLU A 190 -16.23 -17.35 13.33
CA GLU A 190 -15.51 -16.53 14.28
C GLU A 190 -16.46 -15.60 15.06
N LEU A 191 -17.47 -15.05 14.37
CA LEU A 191 -18.49 -14.20 15.00
C LEU A 191 -19.31 -14.98 16.03
N ARG A 192 -19.74 -16.19 15.70
CA ARG A 192 -20.44 -17.07 16.66
C ARG A 192 -19.57 -17.37 17.87
N LEU A 193 -18.31 -17.73 17.65
CA LEU A 193 -17.35 -18.00 18.73
C LEU A 193 -17.19 -16.77 19.65
N ALA A 194 -17.14 -15.57 19.08
CA ALA A 194 -17.02 -14.33 19.85
C ALA A 194 -18.27 -13.97 20.65
N GLN A 195 -19.46 -14.42 20.20
CA GLN A 195 -20.72 -14.26 20.94
C GLN A 195 -20.85 -15.26 22.11
N GLU A 196 -20.34 -16.47 21.92
CA GLU A 196 -20.48 -17.56 22.90
C GLU A 196 -19.33 -17.61 23.92
N THR A 197 -18.17 -17.01 23.57
CA THR A 197 -16.95 -17.13 24.38
C THR A 197 -16.17 -15.83 24.48
N THR A 198 -15.23 -15.77 25.42
CA THR A 198 -14.27 -14.68 25.58
C THR A 198 -12.91 -14.96 24.90
N VAL A 199 -12.79 -16.04 24.14
CA VAL A 199 -11.54 -16.46 23.48
C VAL A 199 -10.93 -15.37 22.58
N PRO A 200 -11.70 -14.60 21.80
CA PRO A 200 -11.16 -13.52 20.97
C PRO A 200 -10.71 -12.28 21.75
N MET A 201 -11.06 -12.17 23.04
CA MET A 201 -10.77 -10.98 23.84
C MET A 201 -9.26 -10.78 24.03
N ARG A 202 -8.81 -9.54 23.84
CA ARG A 202 -7.46 -9.09 24.14
C ARG A 202 -7.51 -7.71 24.79
N THR A 203 -6.47 -7.42 25.53
CA THR A 203 -6.34 -6.16 26.28
C THR A 203 -5.17 -5.36 25.70
N SER A 204 -5.35 -4.07 25.52
CA SER A 204 -4.31 -3.13 25.11
C SER A 204 -4.22 -1.99 26.11
N ALA A 205 -3.01 -1.56 26.42
CA ALA A 205 -2.75 -0.35 27.21
C ALA A 205 -2.66 0.86 26.27
N LEU A 206 -3.39 1.90 26.60
CA LEU A 206 -3.33 3.19 25.90
C LEU A 206 -2.16 4.05 26.41
N PRO A 207 -1.68 5.02 25.64
CA PRO A 207 -0.60 5.92 26.07
C PRO A 207 -0.91 6.69 27.37
N ASN A 208 -2.19 6.89 27.66
CA ASN A 208 -2.65 7.54 28.89
C ASN A 208 -2.72 6.60 30.13
N GLY A 209 -2.25 5.36 29.99
CA GLY A 209 -2.28 4.34 31.04
C GLY A 209 -3.62 3.60 31.21
N GLN A 210 -4.67 4.01 30.50
CA GLN A 210 -5.93 3.29 30.51
C GLN A 210 -5.82 1.98 29.73
N THR A 211 -6.64 1.01 30.10
CA THR A 211 -6.66 -0.31 29.46
C THR A 211 -7.98 -0.49 28.72
N ILE A 212 -7.91 -0.85 27.44
CA ILE A 212 -9.08 -1.21 26.65
C ILE A 212 -9.13 -2.70 26.38
N LYS A 213 -10.34 -3.24 26.26
CA LYS A 213 -10.59 -4.65 25.90
C LYS A 213 -11.21 -4.71 24.52
N LEU A 214 -10.55 -5.40 23.61
CA LEU A 214 -11.05 -5.69 22.27
C LEU A 214 -11.50 -7.13 22.18
N GLY A 215 -12.61 -7.35 21.50
CA GLY A 215 -13.19 -8.67 21.24
C GLY A 215 -13.39 -8.88 19.74
N PRO A 216 -14.63 -8.96 19.26
CA PRO A 216 -14.93 -9.17 17.85
C PRO A 216 -14.43 -8.03 16.95
N GLU A 217 -14.24 -6.82 17.47
CA GLU A 217 -13.74 -5.67 16.72
C GLU A 217 -12.39 -5.98 16.04
N ARG A 218 -11.60 -6.88 16.60
CA ARG A 218 -10.29 -7.31 16.10
C ARG A 218 -10.35 -7.92 14.70
N PHE A 219 -11.39 -8.70 14.39
CA PHE A 219 -11.57 -9.31 13.08
C PHE A 219 -12.68 -8.65 12.25
N MET A 220 -13.58 -7.91 12.88
CA MET A 220 -14.61 -7.14 12.18
C MET A 220 -14.00 -5.98 11.39
N ALA A 221 -13.01 -5.29 11.94
CA ALA A 221 -12.40 -4.16 11.27
C ALA A 221 -11.70 -4.52 9.95
N PRO A 222 -10.82 -5.55 9.88
CA PRO A 222 -10.21 -5.96 8.61
C PRO A 222 -11.19 -6.62 7.62
N GLU A 223 -12.36 -7.08 8.05
CA GLU A 223 -13.38 -7.65 7.15
C GLU A 223 -13.83 -6.65 6.09
N ALA A 224 -13.72 -5.34 6.35
CA ALA A 224 -13.99 -4.28 5.37
C ALA A 224 -13.17 -4.43 4.07
N MET A 225 -12.01 -5.06 4.10
CA MET A 225 -11.22 -5.33 2.89
C MET A 225 -11.86 -6.40 2.00
N PHE A 226 -12.58 -7.35 2.61
CA PHE A 226 -13.28 -8.43 1.91
C PHE A 226 -14.73 -8.04 1.59
N LYS A 227 -15.32 -7.14 2.40
CA LYS A 227 -16.67 -6.62 2.27
C LYS A 227 -16.65 -5.10 2.38
N PRO A 228 -16.36 -4.39 1.28
CA PRO A 228 -16.25 -2.93 1.26
C PRO A 228 -17.52 -2.20 1.70
N GLU A 229 -18.67 -2.84 1.55
CA GLU A 229 -19.97 -2.35 2.01
C GLU A 229 -20.02 -1.99 3.51
N LEU A 230 -19.13 -2.58 4.33
CA LEU A 230 -19.03 -2.27 5.76
C LEU A 230 -18.46 -0.86 6.03
N VAL A 231 -17.88 -0.23 5.04
CA VAL A 231 -17.31 1.12 5.09
C VAL A 231 -17.87 2.02 3.99
N ASP A 232 -19.12 1.75 3.60
CA ASP A 232 -19.89 2.52 2.62
C ASP A 232 -19.17 2.66 1.25
N VAL A 233 -18.41 1.65 0.85
CA VAL A 233 -17.76 1.59 -0.46
C VAL A 233 -18.40 0.49 -1.29
N ASP A 234 -18.97 0.86 -2.44
CA ASP A 234 -19.53 -0.08 -3.39
C ASP A 234 -18.42 -0.83 -4.15
N GLY A 235 -18.62 -2.12 -4.36
CA GLY A 235 -17.74 -2.92 -5.21
C GLY A 235 -17.36 -4.28 -4.64
N ALA A 236 -16.54 -4.97 -5.41
CA ALA A 236 -16.03 -6.28 -5.04
C ALA A 236 -14.95 -6.16 -3.94
N GLY A 237 -14.96 -7.07 -2.97
CA GLY A 237 -13.89 -7.20 -1.99
C GLY A 237 -12.58 -7.66 -2.63
N VAL A 238 -11.51 -7.61 -1.87
CA VAL A 238 -10.14 -7.88 -2.34
C VAL A 238 -9.97 -9.23 -3.03
N ALA A 239 -10.63 -10.28 -2.54
CA ALA A 239 -10.54 -11.62 -3.13
C ALA A 239 -11.26 -11.71 -4.49
N GLU A 240 -12.45 -11.15 -4.57
CA GLU A 240 -13.22 -11.12 -5.81
C GLU A 240 -12.57 -10.19 -6.83
N MET A 241 -12.01 -9.06 -6.40
CA MET A 241 -11.26 -8.16 -7.25
C MET A 241 -10.04 -8.85 -7.87
N ALA A 242 -9.25 -9.59 -7.07
CA ALA A 242 -8.11 -10.35 -7.55
C ALA A 242 -8.52 -11.46 -8.53
N PHE A 243 -9.59 -12.18 -8.22
CA PHE A 243 -10.15 -13.21 -9.09
C PHE A 243 -10.61 -12.62 -10.43
N ASN A 244 -11.39 -11.54 -10.41
CA ASN A 244 -11.90 -10.89 -11.62
C ASN A 244 -10.76 -10.33 -12.49
N CYS A 245 -9.73 -9.76 -11.86
CA CYS A 245 -8.52 -9.29 -12.53
C CYS A 245 -7.85 -10.42 -13.34
N ILE A 246 -7.67 -11.60 -12.74
CA ILE A 246 -7.09 -12.76 -13.46
C ILE A 246 -8.02 -13.26 -14.57
N GLN A 247 -9.34 -13.27 -14.33
CA GLN A 247 -10.31 -13.76 -15.33
C GLN A 247 -10.42 -12.84 -16.57
N GLU A 248 -10.09 -11.57 -16.42
CA GLU A 248 -10.04 -10.62 -17.54
C GLU A 248 -8.74 -10.71 -18.35
N CYS A 249 -7.67 -11.33 -17.76
CA CYS A 249 -6.43 -11.57 -18.48
C CYS A 249 -6.61 -12.66 -19.57
N ASP A 250 -5.66 -12.69 -20.52
CA ASP A 250 -5.59 -13.74 -21.53
C ASP A 250 -5.52 -15.13 -20.91
N ILE A 251 -6.17 -16.09 -21.54
CA ILE A 251 -6.34 -17.45 -21.02
C ILE A 251 -4.98 -18.12 -20.75
N ASP A 252 -3.98 -17.85 -21.58
CA ASP A 252 -2.64 -18.44 -21.50
C ASP A 252 -1.90 -17.97 -20.26
N ASN A 253 -2.15 -16.73 -19.81
CA ASN A 253 -1.50 -16.13 -18.66
C ASN A 253 -2.19 -16.47 -17.33
N ARG A 254 -3.48 -16.83 -17.33
CA ARG A 254 -4.26 -17.06 -16.10
C ARG A 254 -3.63 -18.06 -15.16
N LYS A 255 -3.11 -19.17 -15.72
CA LYS A 255 -2.48 -20.22 -14.92
C LYS A 255 -1.27 -19.67 -14.17
N ALA A 256 -0.36 -18.98 -14.85
CA ALA A 256 0.83 -18.38 -14.25
C ALA A 256 0.46 -17.35 -13.18
N LEU A 257 -0.58 -16.54 -13.41
CA LEU A 257 -1.06 -15.55 -12.45
C LEU A 257 -1.65 -16.21 -11.18
N TYR A 258 -2.40 -17.32 -11.30
CA TYR A 258 -2.88 -18.06 -10.13
C TYR A 258 -1.76 -18.76 -9.35
N GLU A 259 -0.72 -19.23 -10.04
CA GLU A 259 0.44 -19.87 -9.43
C GLU A 259 1.42 -18.87 -8.78
N SER A 260 1.22 -17.55 -9.00
CA SER A 260 2.09 -16.48 -8.50
C SER A 260 1.28 -15.24 -8.09
N ILE A 261 0.48 -15.33 -7.04
CA ILE A 261 -0.16 -14.17 -6.40
C ILE A 261 0.80 -13.65 -5.33
N VAL A 262 1.31 -12.44 -5.49
CA VAL A 262 2.28 -11.85 -4.56
C VAL A 262 1.61 -10.74 -3.76
N LEU A 263 1.67 -10.85 -2.43
CA LEU A 263 1.13 -9.86 -1.52
C LEU A 263 2.16 -8.77 -1.23
N SER A 264 1.74 -7.51 -1.28
CA SER A 264 2.53 -6.32 -0.97
C SER A 264 1.72 -5.33 -0.13
N GLY A 265 2.43 -4.44 0.54
CA GLY A 265 1.84 -3.38 1.34
C GLY A 265 1.52 -3.75 2.78
N GLY A 266 1.44 -2.73 3.64
CA GLY A 266 1.26 -2.89 5.08
C GLY A 266 -0.07 -3.52 5.47
N SER A 267 -1.14 -3.25 4.72
CA SER A 267 -2.48 -3.78 5.01
C SER A 267 -2.66 -5.26 4.67
N THR A 268 -1.75 -5.85 3.90
CA THR A 268 -1.73 -7.31 3.70
C THR A 268 -1.12 -8.07 4.88
N MET A 269 -0.46 -7.36 5.82
CA MET A 269 0.26 -7.96 6.96
C MET A 269 -0.65 -8.58 8.02
N PHE A 270 -1.95 -8.33 7.98
CA PHE A 270 -2.88 -8.94 8.96
C PHE A 270 -2.69 -10.44 9.03
N PRO A 271 -2.54 -11.01 10.26
CA PRO A 271 -2.57 -12.46 10.45
C PRO A 271 -3.84 -13.06 9.85
N GLY A 272 -3.72 -14.18 9.13
CA GLY A 272 -4.85 -14.86 8.48
C GLY A 272 -5.25 -14.30 7.10
N PHE A 273 -4.72 -13.16 6.68
CA PHE A 273 -5.05 -12.56 5.38
C PHE A 273 -4.74 -13.50 4.19
N PRO A 274 -3.54 -14.11 4.07
CA PRO A 274 -3.24 -15.02 2.96
C PRO A 274 -4.17 -16.25 2.94
N SER A 275 -4.43 -16.82 4.10
CA SER A 275 -5.27 -18.01 4.22
C SER A 275 -6.74 -17.75 3.85
N ARG A 276 -7.28 -16.60 4.26
CA ARG A 276 -8.62 -16.16 3.88
C ARG A 276 -8.71 -15.88 2.38
N LEU A 277 -7.74 -15.16 1.82
CA LEU A 277 -7.66 -14.87 0.40
C LEU A 277 -7.62 -16.15 -0.43
N HIS A 278 -6.78 -17.12 -0.05
CA HIS A 278 -6.70 -18.43 -0.69
C HIS A 278 -8.04 -19.16 -0.69
N ARG A 279 -8.71 -19.20 0.46
CA ARG A 279 -10.03 -19.84 0.60
C ARG A 279 -11.06 -19.22 -0.34
N GLU A 280 -11.14 -17.89 -0.37
CA GLU A 280 -12.15 -17.19 -1.18
C GLU A 280 -11.89 -17.31 -2.68
N ILE A 281 -10.64 -17.10 -3.12
CA ILE A 281 -10.29 -17.29 -4.53
C ILE A 281 -10.54 -18.72 -4.98
N SER A 282 -10.19 -19.72 -4.16
CA SER A 282 -10.47 -21.13 -4.46
C SER A 282 -11.97 -21.42 -4.56
N GLY A 283 -12.78 -20.81 -3.68
CA GLY A 283 -14.23 -20.90 -3.73
C GLY A 283 -14.81 -20.28 -5.01
N LEU A 284 -14.39 -19.06 -5.34
CA LEU A 284 -14.81 -18.37 -6.55
C LEU A 284 -14.43 -19.16 -7.83
N TYR A 285 -13.23 -19.73 -7.87
CA TYR A 285 -12.78 -20.56 -8.99
C TYR A 285 -13.63 -21.82 -9.13
N ARG A 286 -13.89 -22.55 -8.00
CA ARG A 286 -14.75 -23.73 -7.98
C ARG A 286 -16.16 -23.40 -8.48
N ASP A 287 -16.75 -22.30 -8.00
CA ASP A 287 -18.15 -22.00 -8.25
C ASP A 287 -18.37 -21.35 -9.63
N ARG A 288 -17.50 -20.39 -10.03
CA ARG A 288 -17.67 -19.62 -11.28
C ARG A 288 -17.00 -20.26 -12.49
N VAL A 289 -15.83 -20.91 -12.34
CA VAL A 289 -15.08 -21.50 -13.45
C VAL A 289 -15.40 -22.97 -13.61
N LEU A 290 -15.29 -23.74 -12.54
CA LEU A 290 -15.47 -25.19 -12.56
C LEU A 290 -16.94 -25.62 -12.37
N LYS A 291 -17.82 -24.71 -11.96
CA LYS A 291 -19.25 -24.98 -11.72
C LYS A 291 -19.47 -26.20 -10.79
N GLY A 292 -18.62 -26.33 -9.76
CA GLY A 292 -18.67 -27.41 -8.78
C GLY A 292 -17.93 -28.70 -9.16
N ASN A 293 -17.16 -28.72 -10.27
CA ASN A 293 -16.38 -29.91 -10.65
C ASN A 293 -15.18 -30.12 -9.72
N GLU A 294 -15.28 -31.07 -8.82
CA GLU A 294 -14.24 -31.43 -7.83
C GLU A 294 -12.96 -32.05 -8.46
N GLU A 295 -13.09 -32.73 -9.60
CA GLU A 295 -11.91 -33.26 -10.31
C GLU A 295 -11.07 -32.13 -10.93
N GLY A 296 -11.74 -31.10 -11.42
CA GLY A 296 -11.08 -29.88 -11.88
C GLY A 296 -10.30 -29.19 -10.76
N MET A 297 -10.86 -29.14 -9.54
CA MET A 297 -10.19 -28.54 -8.38
C MET A 297 -8.89 -29.27 -8.00
N LYS A 298 -8.77 -30.57 -8.19
CA LYS A 298 -7.52 -31.31 -7.92
C LYS A 298 -6.36 -30.86 -8.84
N LYS A 299 -6.65 -30.31 -10.00
CA LYS A 299 -5.67 -29.82 -10.98
C LYS A 299 -5.39 -28.32 -10.81
N PHE A 300 -6.26 -27.59 -10.10
CA PHE A 300 -6.09 -26.18 -9.85
C PHE A 300 -4.93 -25.93 -8.90
N ARG A 301 -4.02 -25.06 -9.29
CA ARG A 301 -2.88 -24.61 -8.49
C ARG A 301 -3.07 -23.14 -8.15
N LEU A 302 -3.17 -22.85 -6.88
CA LEU A 302 -3.22 -21.50 -6.35
C LEU A 302 -2.08 -21.33 -5.35
N LYS A 303 -1.20 -20.38 -5.61
CA LYS A 303 -0.09 -20.07 -4.70
C LYS A 303 -0.12 -18.58 -4.37
N ILE A 304 -0.09 -18.29 -3.08
CA ILE A 304 -0.01 -16.93 -2.55
C ILE A 304 1.34 -16.80 -1.86
N GLU A 305 2.16 -15.88 -2.38
CA GLU A 305 3.44 -15.51 -1.79
C GLU A 305 3.21 -14.40 -0.78
N ASP A 306 3.55 -14.66 0.49
CA ASP A 306 3.34 -13.75 1.61
C ASP A 306 4.63 -13.50 2.42
N PRO A 307 5.70 -12.96 1.79
CA PRO A 307 6.97 -12.74 2.47
C PRO A 307 6.82 -11.94 3.76
N PRO A 308 7.60 -12.22 4.80
CA PRO A 308 7.46 -11.56 6.11
C PRO A 308 7.79 -10.05 6.06
N ARG A 309 8.55 -9.60 5.06
CA ARG A 309 8.91 -8.19 4.86
C ARG A 309 8.13 -7.51 3.73
N ARG A 310 6.96 -8.03 3.35
CA ARG A 310 6.18 -7.53 2.21
C ARG A 310 5.71 -6.07 2.34
N ARG A 311 5.76 -5.51 3.52
CA ARG A 311 5.58 -4.07 3.74
C ARG A 311 6.63 -3.21 3.01
N HIS A 312 7.83 -3.74 2.77
CA HIS A 312 8.96 -3.03 2.19
C HIS A 312 9.43 -3.59 0.84
N MET A 313 8.65 -4.48 0.22
CA MET A 313 9.06 -5.17 -1.00
C MET A 313 9.28 -4.23 -2.18
N VAL A 314 8.47 -3.21 -2.31
CA VAL A 314 8.63 -2.19 -3.36
C VAL A 314 10.01 -1.54 -3.28
N PHE A 315 10.43 -1.13 -2.07
CA PHE A 315 11.76 -0.57 -1.85
C PHE A 315 12.87 -1.58 -2.14
N GLN A 316 12.73 -2.82 -1.68
CA GLN A 316 13.71 -3.88 -1.92
C GLN A 316 13.86 -4.16 -3.42
N GLY A 317 12.75 -4.25 -4.15
CA GLY A 317 12.76 -4.43 -5.60
C GLY A 317 13.36 -3.23 -6.33
N GLY A 318 13.10 -2.02 -5.85
CA GLY A 318 13.75 -0.80 -6.34
C GLY A 318 15.26 -0.83 -6.16
N ALA A 319 15.74 -1.28 -5.00
CA ALA A 319 17.16 -1.42 -4.73
C ALA A 319 17.83 -2.48 -5.64
N VAL A 320 17.17 -3.62 -5.86
CA VAL A 320 17.64 -4.66 -6.80
C VAL A 320 17.70 -4.11 -8.22
N LEU A 321 16.66 -3.43 -8.69
CA LEU A 321 16.64 -2.85 -10.03
C LEU A 321 17.72 -1.79 -10.19
N ALA A 322 17.89 -0.90 -9.21
CA ALA A 322 18.91 0.15 -9.23
C ALA A 322 20.33 -0.45 -9.30
N ASP A 323 20.60 -1.55 -8.59
CA ASP A 323 21.90 -2.24 -8.67
C ASP A 323 22.14 -2.87 -10.05
N ILE A 324 21.11 -3.47 -10.67
CA ILE A 324 21.19 -4.00 -12.04
C ILE A 324 21.45 -2.89 -13.06
N MET A 325 20.88 -1.71 -12.85
CA MET A 325 20.93 -0.58 -13.78
C MET A 325 22.13 0.35 -13.56
N LYS A 326 22.89 0.19 -12.49
CA LYS A 326 23.92 1.16 -12.07
C LYS A 326 24.95 1.51 -13.16
N ASP A 327 25.33 0.51 -13.98
CA ASP A 327 26.34 0.65 -15.02
C ASP A 327 25.73 0.85 -16.43
N LYS A 328 24.39 1.05 -16.52
CA LYS A 328 23.64 1.17 -17.77
C LYS A 328 23.04 2.57 -17.90
N ASP A 329 23.88 3.53 -18.29
CA ASP A 329 23.45 4.94 -18.42
C ASP A 329 22.28 5.14 -19.38
N GLU A 330 22.18 4.30 -20.39
CA GLU A 330 21.12 4.32 -21.40
C GLU A 330 19.69 4.15 -20.84
N TRP A 331 19.56 3.51 -19.67
CA TRP A 331 18.26 3.26 -19.05
C TRP A 331 17.76 4.43 -18.21
N TRP A 332 18.68 5.28 -17.76
CA TRP A 332 18.36 6.43 -16.95
C TRP A 332 17.99 7.63 -17.81
N VAL A 333 17.02 8.39 -17.37
CA VAL A 333 16.72 9.73 -17.92
C VAL A 333 17.70 10.70 -17.28
N SER A 334 18.64 11.23 -18.07
CA SER A 334 19.58 12.24 -17.60
C SER A 334 18.93 13.62 -17.51
N LYS A 335 19.50 14.51 -16.71
CA LYS A 335 19.04 15.90 -16.61
C LYS A 335 19.11 16.60 -17.98
N ALA A 336 20.17 16.39 -18.74
CA ALA A 336 20.33 16.97 -20.09
C ALA A 336 19.24 16.47 -21.06
N GLU A 337 18.90 15.18 -21.04
CA GLU A 337 17.80 14.64 -21.86
C GLU A 337 16.44 15.21 -21.45
N TRP A 338 16.25 15.44 -20.14
CA TRP A 338 15.04 16.07 -19.64
C TRP A 338 14.92 17.53 -20.10
N GLU A 339 16.00 18.30 -20.07
CA GLU A 339 16.05 19.68 -20.55
C GLU A 339 15.79 19.78 -22.07
N GLU A 340 16.27 18.79 -22.86
CA GLU A 340 16.08 18.75 -24.31
C GLU A 340 14.70 18.25 -24.72
N GLN A 341 14.21 17.15 -24.12
CA GLN A 341 13.03 16.43 -24.59
C GLN A 341 11.79 16.62 -23.69
N GLY A 342 12.01 17.16 -22.48
CA GLY A 342 10.97 17.30 -21.47
C GLY A 342 10.31 15.98 -21.10
N PRO A 343 8.98 15.93 -20.92
CA PRO A 343 8.25 14.71 -20.54
C PRO A 343 8.41 13.54 -21.50
N ARG A 344 8.83 13.78 -22.75
CA ARG A 344 9.07 12.71 -23.75
C ARG A 344 10.22 11.80 -23.34
N ALA A 345 11.18 12.28 -22.56
CA ALA A 345 12.28 11.49 -22.02
C ALA A 345 11.80 10.31 -21.16
N LEU A 346 10.63 10.43 -20.53
CA LEU A 346 10.02 9.35 -19.72
C LEU A 346 9.61 8.10 -20.52
N LYS A 347 9.62 8.17 -21.85
CA LYS A 347 9.42 6.99 -22.71
C LYS A 347 10.50 5.92 -22.48
N LYS A 348 11.71 6.29 -22.03
CA LYS A 348 12.72 5.32 -21.61
C LYS A 348 12.25 4.43 -20.46
N CYS A 349 11.53 5.01 -19.51
CA CYS A 349 10.94 4.28 -18.42
C CYS A 349 9.79 3.35 -18.86
N ALA A 350 9.12 3.70 -19.99
CA ALA A 350 8.00 2.93 -20.55
C ALA A 350 8.40 1.56 -21.11
N GLY A 351 9.63 1.41 -21.60
CA GLY A 351 10.15 0.13 -22.11
C GLY A 351 10.22 -1.00 -21.05
N LEU A 352 10.00 -0.66 -19.77
CA LEU A 352 9.94 -1.59 -18.65
C LEU A 352 8.51 -1.66 -18.04
N GLY A 353 7.47 -1.47 -18.85
CA GLY A 353 6.08 -1.69 -18.43
C GLY A 353 5.29 -0.43 -18.05
N LEU A 354 5.71 0.74 -18.49
CA LEU A 354 4.98 2.00 -18.36
C LEU A 354 4.42 2.39 -19.75
N SER A 355 3.40 1.72 -20.24
CA SER A 355 2.64 2.17 -21.42
C SER A 355 1.44 3.02 -21.00
#